data_2e7cf827e62ed0496a87ade26938b3b6
#
_entry.id   2e7cf827e62ed0496a87ade26938b3b6
#
_cell.length_a   1.000
_cell.length_b   1.000
_cell.length_c   1.000
_cell.angle_alpha   90.00
_cell.angle_beta   90.00
_cell.angle_gamma   90.00
#
_symmetry.space_group_name_H-M   'P 1'
#
loop_
_entity.id
_entity.type
_entity.pdbx_description
1 polymer ?
#
loop_
_entity_poly.entity_id
_entity_poly.type
_entity_poly.pdbx_seq_one_letter_code
_entity_poly.pdbx_strand_id
1 'polypeptide(L)'
;MSTGENGVIKVFHKRFANGDTLKRLRFLLGQDLARDCPAIWPPTDIINKRDMMGHYAPFAPGESLEVFFANPDMTFLEGLGLAIPLAHAIGVMHARQIAHGDLRADNILVGRAGTVLRLFVIDLDNFNAPAVPPPPMVGDSLYMAPELRAALGASRPAMPNLYTDRFSLGVLMHETVLLIHVASGADASEADFQRAMCSGRWIQDPAAPDRPPGNPGGYPVEVLNADLARLFRSAMSLKLGERPSPDLWEGELTKAINSIYCCPACSGPCVVDVSKSACPLCRRPFPHLTLRLADGRKIPLERGPVSVGRGDLGGSMKVSVLHAVFRRRGPETWIESHGSNGTCRWTGTAWVRLPDRKPVLVQEGDCLMLGDVQAQLDQFKEP
;
A
#
# COMPACT_ATOMS: atom_id res chain seq x y z
N MET A 1 18.09 25.26 29.55
CA MET A 1 19.33 24.61 29.08
C MET A 1 19.15 24.38 27.61
N SER A 2 20.03 24.88 26.73
CA SER A 2 19.96 24.57 25.30
C SER A 2 20.54 23.16 25.10
N THR A 3 19.74 22.25 24.67
CA THR A 3 20.18 20.85 24.38
C THR A 3 21.11 20.75 23.18
N GLY A 4 21.35 21.84 22.45
CA GLY A 4 22.14 21.86 21.22
C GLY A 4 21.44 21.16 20.05
N GLU A 5 20.18 20.74 20.20
CA GLU A 5 19.41 20.12 19.14
C GLU A 5 18.76 21.19 18.24
N ASN A 6 18.85 20.97 16.93
CA ASN A 6 18.17 21.83 15.96
C ASN A 6 16.67 21.62 16.05
N GLY A 7 15.90 22.70 15.91
CA GLY A 7 14.44 22.64 15.93
C GLY A 7 13.82 23.73 15.07
N VAL A 8 12.52 23.60 14.84
CA VAL A 8 11.70 24.53 14.09
C VAL A 8 10.77 25.27 15.03
N ILE A 9 10.70 26.57 14.89
CA ILE A 9 9.71 27.42 15.57
C ILE A 9 8.70 27.89 14.54
N LYS A 10 7.43 27.51 14.72
CA LYS A 10 6.30 28.04 13.95
C LYS A 10 5.62 29.13 14.76
N VAL A 11 5.59 30.37 14.22
CA VAL A 11 4.92 31.51 14.84
C VAL A 11 3.62 31.76 14.11
N PHE A 12 2.50 31.80 14.82
CA PHE A 12 1.20 32.08 14.24
C PHE A 12 1.03 33.56 13.90
N HIS A 13 0.41 33.82 12.76
CA HIS A 13 -0.03 35.17 12.44
C HIS A 13 -1.02 35.67 13.52
N LYS A 14 -1.00 36.96 13.84
CA LYS A 14 -1.78 37.57 14.94
C LYS A 14 -3.26 37.16 14.95
N ARG A 15 -3.90 37.03 13.78
CA ARG A 15 -5.32 36.61 13.66
C ARG A 15 -5.58 35.20 14.16
N PHE A 16 -4.56 34.32 14.18
CA PHE A 16 -4.63 32.93 14.64
C PHE A 16 -4.03 32.73 16.03
N ALA A 17 -3.35 33.72 16.57
CA ALA A 17 -2.75 33.72 17.89
C ALA A 17 -3.81 34.05 18.97
N ASN A 18 -4.67 33.06 19.26
CA ASN A 18 -5.82 33.21 20.17
C ASN A 18 -5.96 32.04 21.13
N GLY A 19 -6.92 32.16 22.06
CA GLY A 19 -7.16 31.16 23.11
C GLY A 19 -7.52 29.77 22.57
N ASP A 20 -8.20 29.69 21.43
CA ASP A 20 -8.60 28.42 20.85
C ASP A 20 -7.41 27.69 20.23
N THR A 21 -6.51 28.40 19.55
CA THR A 21 -5.23 27.84 19.09
C THR A 21 -4.40 27.33 20.27
N LEU A 22 -4.35 28.08 21.37
CA LEU A 22 -3.63 27.63 22.56
C LEU A 22 -4.24 26.37 23.18
N LYS A 23 -5.57 26.26 23.23
CA LYS A 23 -6.27 25.05 23.71
C LYS A 23 -5.93 23.85 22.83
N ARG A 24 -5.93 24.02 21.50
CA ARG A 24 -5.58 22.98 20.54
C ARG A 24 -4.15 22.49 20.73
N LEU A 25 -3.17 23.39 20.82
CA LEU A 25 -1.78 23.03 21.04
C LEU A 25 -1.58 22.26 22.36
N ARG A 26 -2.21 22.70 23.44
CA ARG A 26 -2.17 21.99 24.73
C ARG A 26 -2.78 20.60 24.65
N PHE A 27 -3.90 20.46 23.94
CA PHE A 27 -4.52 19.16 23.73
C PHE A 27 -3.56 18.24 22.96
N LEU A 28 -2.97 18.72 21.86
CA LEU A 28 -2.06 17.93 21.02
C LEU A 28 -0.83 17.43 21.79
N LEU A 29 -0.20 18.33 22.58
CA LEU A 29 0.93 17.96 23.44
C LEU A 29 0.57 16.89 24.47
N GLY A 30 -0.66 16.92 24.99
CA GLY A 30 -1.16 15.93 25.95
C GLY A 30 -1.44 14.54 25.34
N GLN A 31 -1.40 14.40 24.02
CA GLN A 31 -1.69 13.10 23.37
C GLN A 31 -0.50 12.15 23.31
N ASP A 32 0.73 12.64 23.47
CA ASP A 32 1.97 11.84 23.42
C ASP A 32 2.08 10.93 22.16
N LEU A 33 1.67 11.49 21.02
CA LEU A 33 1.54 10.73 19.75
C LEU A 33 2.87 10.13 19.29
N ALA A 34 3.97 10.84 19.49
CA ALA A 34 5.30 10.38 19.05
C ALA A 34 5.77 9.13 19.82
N ARG A 35 5.30 8.93 21.07
CA ARG A 35 5.60 7.70 21.82
C ARG A 35 4.93 6.48 21.21
N ASP A 36 3.69 6.62 20.76
CA ASP A 36 2.93 5.50 20.24
C ASP A 36 3.26 5.21 18.77
N CYS A 37 3.63 6.26 18.02
CA CYS A 37 4.10 6.14 16.64
C CYS A 37 5.24 7.12 16.34
N PRO A 38 6.49 6.66 16.24
CA PRO A 38 7.64 7.51 15.94
C PRO A 38 7.59 8.21 14.56
N ALA A 39 6.68 7.81 13.69
CA ALA A 39 6.44 8.48 12.42
C ALA A 39 5.57 9.75 12.56
N ILE A 40 4.93 9.98 13.71
CA ILE A 40 4.19 11.21 13.97
C ILE A 40 5.15 12.20 14.65
N TRP A 41 5.26 13.41 14.08
CA TRP A 41 6.22 14.42 14.51
C TRP A 41 5.50 15.67 15.04
N PRO A 42 4.93 15.61 16.25
CA PRO A 42 4.17 16.72 16.83
C PRO A 42 5.10 17.82 17.37
N PRO A 43 4.56 19.00 17.63
CA PRO A 43 5.25 19.98 18.46
C PRO A 43 5.54 19.41 19.85
N THR A 44 6.65 19.85 20.46
CA THR A 44 7.07 19.42 21.80
C THR A 44 6.96 20.52 22.84
N ASP A 45 6.79 21.78 22.43
CA ASP A 45 6.63 22.90 23.34
C ASP A 45 5.76 24.01 22.73
N ILE A 46 5.16 24.84 23.59
CA ILE A 46 4.33 25.98 23.22
C ILE A 46 5.06 27.26 23.57
N ILE A 47 5.13 28.15 22.58
CA ILE A 47 5.60 29.50 22.74
C ILE A 47 4.39 30.41 22.92
N ASN A 48 4.18 30.94 24.11
CA ASN A 48 3.09 31.87 24.39
C ASN A 48 3.65 33.07 25.21
N LYS A 49 4.07 34.10 24.49
CA LYS A 49 4.60 35.34 25.02
C LYS A 49 3.70 36.52 24.63
N ARG A 50 3.90 37.69 25.28
CA ARG A 50 3.03 38.85 25.13
C ARG A 50 2.66 39.23 23.71
N ASP A 51 3.62 39.08 22.75
CA ASP A 51 3.47 39.50 21.39
C ASP A 51 3.66 38.34 20.37
N MET A 52 3.81 37.12 20.87
CA MET A 52 4.14 35.96 20.02
C MET A 52 3.50 34.70 20.58
N MET A 53 2.73 34.01 19.71
CA MET A 53 2.22 32.66 19.94
C MET A 53 2.72 31.72 18.86
N GLY A 54 3.13 30.54 19.25
CA GLY A 54 3.65 29.53 18.34
C GLY A 54 3.94 28.22 19.05
N HIS A 55 4.65 27.37 18.37
CA HIS A 55 5.15 26.13 18.95
C HIS A 55 6.59 25.83 18.48
N TYR A 56 7.25 24.99 19.22
CA TYR A 56 8.54 24.41 18.87
C TYR A 56 8.34 22.93 18.56
N ALA A 57 9.02 22.45 17.53
CA ALA A 57 9.17 21.04 17.22
C ALA A 57 10.66 20.74 16.95
N PRO A 58 11.17 19.55 17.31
CA PRO A 58 12.47 19.11 16.85
C PRO A 58 12.54 19.14 15.31
N PHE A 59 13.74 19.34 14.77
CA PHE A 59 13.91 19.27 13.30
C PHE A 59 13.68 17.84 12.82
N ALA A 60 12.66 17.64 11.99
CA ALA A 60 12.42 16.36 11.34
C ALA A 60 13.39 16.18 10.16
N PRO A 61 14.18 15.09 10.13
CA PRO A 61 15.16 14.90 9.06
C PRO A 61 14.47 14.44 7.78
N GLY A 62 14.89 14.98 6.65
CA GLY A 62 14.43 14.54 5.33
C GLY A 62 13.87 15.66 4.46
N GLU A 63 13.37 15.27 3.31
CA GLU A 63 12.74 16.13 2.31
C GLU A 63 11.24 15.81 2.24
N SER A 64 10.43 16.72 1.69
CA SER A 64 9.00 16.45 1.53
C SER A 64 8.78 15.28 0.57
N LEU A 65 7.67 14.56 0.77
CA LEU A 65 7.28 13.46 -0.11
C LEU A 65 7.08 13.94 -1.56
N GLU A 66 6.70 15.23 -1.76
CA GLU A 66 6.62 15.85 -3.08
C GLU A 66 7.99 15.85 -3.79
N VAL A 67 9.04 16.27 -3.09
CA VAL A 67 10.43 16.22 -3.63
C VAL A 67 10.84 14.78 -3.88
N PHE A 68 10.43 13.87 -3.01
CA PHE A 68 10.75 12.45 -3.14
C PHE A 68 10.08 11.82 -4.37
N PHE A 69 8.84 12.21 -4.72
CA PHE A 69 8.17 11.77 -5.95
C PHE A 69 8.84 12.28 -7.23
N ALA A 70 9.49 13.43 -7.18
CA ALA A 70 10.23 13.98 -8.31
C ALA A 70 11.55 13.24 -8.58
N ASN A 71 11.98 12.36 -7.66
CA ASN A 71 13.20 11.57 -7.82
C ASN A 71 12.95 10.39 -8.81
N PRO A 72 13.62 10.38 -9.98
CA PRO A 72 13.43 9.32 -10.98
C PRO A 72 13.89 7.93 -10.52
N ASP A 73 14.69 7.85 -9.47
CA ASP A 73 15.22 6.60 -8.92
C ASP A 73 14.26 5.96 -7.90
N MET A 74 13.13 6.61 -7.59
CA MET A 74 12.17 6.05 -6.66
C MET A 74 11.52 4.79 -7.22
N THR A 75 11.57 3.71 -6.45
CA THR A 75 11.06 2.41 -6.85
C THR A 75 9.67 2.14 -6.30
N PHE A 76 8.92 1.25 -6.97
CA PHE A 76 7.62 0.75 -6.50
C PHE A 76 7.70 0.13 -5.09
N LEU A 77 8.80 -0.55 -4.78
CA LEU A 77 9.04 -1.14 -3.46
C LEU A 77 9.23 -0.08 -2.37
N GLU A 78 9.99 0.97 -2.67
CA GLU A 78 10.15 2.10 -1.74
C GLU A 78 8.81 2.80 -1.50
N GLY A 79 8.02 2.99 -2.55
CA GLY A 79 6.66 3.53 -2.44
C GLY A 79 5.76 2.72 -1.52
N LEU A 80 5.69 1.40 -1.73
CA LEU A 80 4.96 0.50 -0.83
C LEU A 80 5.50 0.54 0.61
N GLY A 81 6.83 0.56 0.75
CA GLY A 81 7.50 0.65 2.05
C GLY A 81 7.20 1.93 2.82
N LEU A 82 6.99 3.07 2.14
CA LEU A 82 6.59 4.34 2.74
C LEU A 82 5.08 4.43 3.01
N ALA A 83 4.26 3.81 2.17
CA ALA A 83 2.81 3.82 2.33
C ALA A 83 2.35 3.11 3.62
N ILE A 84 3.04 2.05 4.04
CA ILE A 84 2.73 1.29 5.27
C ILE A 84 2.85 2.16 6.53
N PRO A 85 4.02 2.77 6.86
CA PRO A 85 4.13 3.63 8.03
C PRO A 85 3.28 4.90 7.94
N LEU A 86 2.97 5.41 6.75
CA LEU A 86 2.02 6.50 6.58
C LEU A 86 0.61 6.08 7.02
N ALA A 87 0.12 4.93 6.55
CA ALA A 87 -1.16 4.37 6.98
C ALA A 87 -1.20 4.17 8.50
N HIS A 88 -0.15 3.57 9.05
CA HIS A 88 -0.03 3.35 10.50
C HIS A 88 -0.11 4.65 11.30
N ALA A 89 0.65 5.68 10.92
CA ALA A 89 0.67 6.97 11.61
C ALA A 89 -0.73 7.62 11.65
N ILE A 90 -1.42 7.65 10.51
CA ILE A 90 -2.78 8.18 10.45
C ILE A 90 -3.76 7.30 11.23
N GLY A 91 -3.56 5.98 11.26
CA GLY A 91 -4.32 5.04 12.09
C GLY A 91 -4.23 5.36 13.58
N VAL A 92 -3.03 5.62 14.09
CA VAL A 92 -2.78 6.03 15.49
C VAL A 92 -3.50 7.35 15.82
N MET A 93 -3.48 8.34 14.92
CA MET A 93 -4.23 9.60 15.11
C MET A 93 -5.75 9.36 15.13
N HIS A 94 -6.26 8.60 14.16
CA HIS A 94 -7.70 8.29 14.04
C HIS A 94 -8.24 7.49 15.24
N ALA A 95 -7.44 6.58 15.80
CA ALA A 95 -7.80 5.85 17.02
C ALA A 95 -8.06 6.79 18.20
N ARG A 96 -7.44 7.96 18.22
CA ARG A 96 -7.66 9.04 19.20
C ARG A 96 -8.69 10.07 18.80
N GLN A 97 -9.44 9.81 17.71
CA GLN A 97 -10.40 10.75 17.13
C GLN A 97 -9.76 12.08 16.69
N ILE A 98 -8.50 12.03 16.29
CA ILE A 98 -7.76 13.18 15.77
C ILE A 98 -7.66 13.05 14.26
N ALA A 99 -8.29 13.96 13.53
CA ALA A 99 -8.07 14.14 12.10
C ALA A 99 -6.88 15.09 11.90
N HIS A 100 -5.96 14.77 10.99
CA HIS A 100 -4.83 15.65 10.65
C HIS A 100 -5.32 16.98 10.06
N GLY A 101 -6.30 16.92 9.18
CA GLY A 101 -6.98 18.07 8.58
C GLY A 101 -6.25 18.74 7.42
N ASP A 102 -4.98 18.39 7.20
CA ASP A 102 -4.15 18.93 6.10
C ASP A 102 -3.15 17.87 5.59
N LEU A 103 -3.66 16.68 5.29
CA LEU A 103 -2.85 15.59 4.72
C LEU A 103 -2.49 15.90 3.28
N ARG A 104 -1.19 16.11 3.03
CA ARG A 104 -0.60 16.44 1.71
C ARG A 104 0.87 16.04 1.69
N ALA A 105 1.44 15.91 0.49
CA ALA A 105 2.82 15.45 0.32
C ALA A 105 3.86 16.33 1.02
N ASP A 106 3.64 17.66 1.10
CA ASP A 106 4.54 18.59 1.81
C ASP A 106 4.56 18.37 3.32
N ASN A 107 3.49 17.83 3.89
CA ASN A 107 3.37 17.56 5.33
C ASN A 107 3.86 16.15 5.70
N ILE A 108 4.46 15.45 4.75
CA ILE A 108 5.09 14.15 4.94
C ILE A 108 6.56 14.27 4.55
N LEU A 109 7.46 14.09 5.52
CA LEU A 109 8.89 14.10 5.25
C LEU A 109 9.42 12.67 5.13
N VAL A 110 10.39 12.48 4.25
CA VAL A 110 11.09 11.21 4.06
C VAL A 110 12.57 11.43 4.28
N GLY A 111 13.11 10.78 5.31
CA GLY A 111 14.54 10.74 5.61
C GLY A 111 15.15 9.41 5.20
N ARG A 112 16.42 9.42 4.86
CA ARG A 112 17.19 8.21 4.53
C ARG A 112 18.30 7.99 5.55
N ALA A 113 18.28 6.83 6.20
CA ALA A 113 19.34 6.39 7.12
C ALA A 113 19.98 5.11 6.54
N GLY A 114 21.06 5.26 5.78
CA GLY A 114 21.62 4.18 4.97
C GLY A 114 20.63 3.73 3.89
N THR A 115 20.24 2.46 3.90
CA THR A 115 19.24 1.89 2.97
C THR A 115 17.81 1.99 3.50
N VAL A 116 17.60 2.43 4.73
CA VAL A 116 16.28 2.48 5.36
C VAL A 116 15.65 3.85 5.15
N LEU A 117 14.46 3.86 4.58
CA LEU A 117 13.60 5.05 4.51
C LEU A 117 12.82 5.19 5.81
N ARG A 118 12.70 6.43 6.30
CA ARG A 118 11.88 6.80 7.45
C ARG A 118 10.92 7.90 7.03
N LEU A 119 9.69 7.79 7.48
CA LEU A 119 8.63 8.74 7.19
C LEU A 119 8.27 9.51 8.46
N PHE A 120 7.96 10.80 8.30
CA PHE A 120 7.55 11.68 9.38
C PHE A 120 6.32 12.50 8.95
N VAL A 121 5.22 12.35 9.66
CA VAL A 121 4.01 13.18 9.50
C VAL A 121 4.18 14.42 10.35
N ILE A 122 4.21 15.58 9.72
CA ILE A 122 4.47 16.88 10.34
C ILE A 122 3.26 17.82 10.20
N ASP A 123 3.37 19.01 10.75
CA ASP A 123 2.40 20.12 10.63
C ASP A 123 0.99 19.77 11.15
N LEU A 124 0.94 19.26 12.39
CA LEU A 124 -0.28 18.79 13.03
C LEU A 124 -1.14 19.94 13.62
N ASP A 125 -0.84 21.22 13.41
CA ASP A 125 -1.56 22.33 14.03
C ASP A 125 -2.94 22.63 13.38
N ASN A 126 -3.23 22.07 12.22
CA ASN A 126 -4.53 22.10 11.56
C ASN A 126 -5.47 20.94 11.97
N PHE A 127 -5.07 20.12 12.92
CA PHE A 127 -5.86 18.97 13.34
C PHE A 127 -7.26 19.34 13.84
N ASN A 128 -8.20 18.42 13.69
CA ASN A 128 -9.53 18.49 14.27
C ASN A 128 -9.79 17.32 15.21
N ALA A 129 -10.36 17.61 16.37
CA ALA A 129 -10.80 16.61 17.35
C ALA A 129 -12.06 17.11 18.09
N PRO A 130 -12.96 16.21 18.54
CA PRO A 130 -14.21 16.62 19.20
C PRO A 130 -14.02 17.43 20.49
N ALA A 131 -12.86 17.25 21.15
CA ALA A 131 -12.58 17.87 22.44
C ALA A 131 -12.08 19.32 22.37
N VAL A 132 -11.79 19.83 21.16
CA VAL A 132 -11.18 21.16 20.97
C VAL A 132 -11.89 21.94 19.87
N PRO A 133 -11.77 23.29 19.89
CA PRO A 133 -12.27 24.11 18.79
C PRO A 133 -11.65 23.71 17.46
N PRO A 134 -12.40 23.76 16.36
CA PRO A 134 -11.91 23.42 15.04
C PRO A 134 -10.82 24.39 14.55
N PRO A 135 -9.97 23.96 13.62
CA PRO A 135 -9.01 24.84 12.98
C PRO A 135 -9.73 25.89 12.10
N PRO A 136 -9.13 27.06 11.88
CA PRO A 136 -9.72 28.13 11.08
C PRO A 136 -9.64 27.88 9.58
N MET A 137 -8.84 26.93 9.14
CA MET A 137 -8.53 26.67 7.73
C MET A 137 -8.63 25.21 7.34
N VAL A 138 -8.79 24.98 6.08
CA VAL A 138 -8.96 23.67 5.45
C VAL A 138 -7.95 23.55 4.32
N GLY A 139 -7.18 22.53 4.35
CA GLY A 139 -6.20 21.93 3.49
C GLY A 139 -6.00 22.35 2.04
N ASP A 140 -5.08 21.68 1.37
CA ASP A 140 -4.71 21.93 -0.03
C ASP A 140 -5.75 21.38 -1.00
N SER A 141 -5.97 22.11 -2.10
CA SER A 141 -6.94 21.74 -3.14
C SER A 141 -6.62 20.38 -3.79
N LEU A 142 -5.37 19.98 -3.92
CA LEU A 142 -4.99 18.71 -4.55
C LEU A 142 -5.44 17.49 -3.76
N TYR A 143 -5.50 17.61 -2.42
CA TYR A 143 -5.82 16.49 -1.51
C TYR A 143 -7.21 16.62 -0.86
N MET A 144 -7.90 17.72 -1.12
CA MET A 144 -9.15 18.06 -0.43
C MET A 144 -10.30 17.14 -0.83
N ALA A 145 -11.00 16.62 0.15
CA ALA A 145 -12.18 15.78 -0.04
C ALA A 145 -13.34 16.55 -0.71
N PRO A 146 -14.16 15.90 -1.56
CA PRO A 146 -15.26 16.52 -2.31
C PRO A 146 -16.23 17.32 -1.44
N GLU A 147 -16.58 16.83 -0.26
CA GLU A 147 -17.49 17.49 0.66
C GLU A 147 -16.95 18.80 1.23
N LEU A 148 -15.62 18.87 1.48
CA LEU A 148 -14.97 20.12 1.90
C LEU A 148 -14.95 21.13 0.76
N ARG A 149 -14.63 20.70 -0.46
CA ARG A 149 -14.69 21.54 -1.66
C ARG A 149 -16.08 22.14 -1.87
N ALA A 150 -17.11 21.29 -1.79
CA ALA A 150 -18.49 21.71 -1.94
C ALA A 150 -18.92 22.71 -0.86
N ALA A 151 -18.48 22.53 0.39
CA ALA A 151 -18.77 23.46 1.47
C ALA A 151 -18.09 24.82 1.25
N LEU A 152 -16.81 24.84 0.85
CA LEU A 152 -16.05 26.06 0.55
C LEU A 152 -16.66 26.79 -0.64
N GLY A 153 -16.97 26.09 -1.73
CA GLY A 153 -17.62 26.69 -2.90
C GLY A 153 -18.98 27.31 -2.62
N ALA A 154 -19.69 26.79 -1.59
CA ALA A 154 -20.96 27.34 -1.13
C ALA A 154 -20.78 28.36 0.03
N SER A 155 -19.55 28.80 0.32
CA SER A 155 -19.22 29.68 1.46
C SER A 155 -19.78 29.20 2.80
N ARG A 156 -19.87 27.87 2.98
CA ARG A 156 -20.31 27.23 4.23
C ARG A 156 -19.09 26.85 5.07
N PRO A 157 -19.21 26.79 6.40
CA PRO A 157 -18.17 26.25 7.24
C PRO A 157 -17.78 24.83 6.79
N ALA A 158 -16.49 24.62 6.57
CA ALA A 158 -15.94 23.33 6.20
C ALA A 158 -15.03 22.83 7.33
N MET A 159 -15.27 21.60 7.77
CA MET A 159 -14.59 21.01 8.92
C MET A 159 -13.92 19.72 8.53
N PRO A 160 -12.57 19.65 8.58
CA PRO A 160 -11.86 18.39 8.43
C PRO A 160 -12.34 17.38 9.49
N ASN A 161 -12.38 16.12 9.12
CA ASN A 161 -12.72 15.03 10.02
C ASN A 161 -12.04 13.72 9.55
N LEU A 162 -12.22 12.64 10.29
CA LEU A 162 -11.58 11.36 9.96
C LEU A 162 -11.90 10.86 8.53
N TYR A 163 -13.09 11.15 8.01
CA TYR A 163 -13.46 10.72 6.66
C TYR A 163 -12.85 11.59 5.56
N THR A 164 -12.66 12.87 5.83
CA THR A 164 -11.93 13.74 4.88
C THR A 164 -10.45 13.37 4.83
N ASP A 165 -9.85 13.02 5.97
CA ASP A 165 -8.49 12.48 6.01
C ASP A 165 -8.35 11.16 5.25
N ARG A 166 -9.36 10.27 5.32
CA ARG A 166 -9.35 9.02 4.56
C ARG A 166 -9.32 9.25 3.04
N PHE A 167 -9.97 10.31 2.57
CA PHE A 167 -9.89 10.72 1.17
C PHE A 167 -8.48 11.22 0.82
N SER A 168 -7.96 12.18 1.59
CA SER A 168 -6.62 12.73 1.39
C SER A 168 -5.55 11.63 1.49
N LEU A 169 -5.71 10.71 2.43
CA LEU A 169 -4.85 9.53 2.55
C LEU A 169 -4.92 8.65 1.28
N GLY A 170 -6.11 8.45 0.71
CA GLY A 170 -6.27 7.71 -0.54
C GLY A 170 -5.52 8.36 -1.72
N VAL A 171 -5.53 9.70 -1.80
CA VAL A 171 -4.73 10.45 -2.78
C VAL A 171 -3.24 10.25 -2.53
N LEU A 172 -2.78 10.43 -1.30
CA LEU A 172 -1.38 10.22 -0.91
C LEU A 172 -0.91 8.77 -1.16
N MET A 173 -1.76 7.78 -0.88
CA MET A 173 -1.45 6.37 -1.17
C MET A 173 -1.23 6.15 -2.67
N HIS A 174 -2.05 6.81 -3.52
CA HIS A 174 -1.90 6.71 -4.96
C HIS A 174 -0.57 7.29 -5.43
N GLU A 175 -0.22 8.49 -4.96
CA GLU A 175 1.05 9.13 -5.27
C GLU A 175 2.24 8.33 -4.74
N THR A 176 2.13 7.81 -3.51
CA THR A 176 3.23 7.07 -2.88
C THR A 176 3.49 5.73 -3.56
N VAL A 177 2.43 5.00 -3.94
CA VAL A 177 2.55 3.65 -4.52
C VAL A 177 2.78 3.70 -6.03
N LEU A 178 2.08 4.58 -6.74
CA LEU A 178 2.11 4.63 -8.22
C LEU A 178 2.93 5.78 -8.77
N LEU A 179 3.44 6.70 -7.92
CA LEU A 179 4.22 7.89 -8.27
C LEU A 179 3.49 8.84 -9.22
N ILE A 180 2.17 8.84 -9.17
CA ILE A 180 1.30 9.75 -9.92
C ILE A 180 0.12 10.19 -9.05
N HIS A 181 -0.37 11.39 -9.25
CA HIS A 181 -1.57 11.87 -8.60
C HIS A 181 -2.81 11.11 -9.10
N VAL A 182 -3.79 10.88 -8.23
CA VAL A 182 -5.02 10.12 -8.55
C VAL A 182 -5.84 10.71 -9.70
N ALA A 183 -5.75 12.03 -9.92
CA ALA A 183 -6.41 12.75 -11.02
C ALA A 183 -5.54 12.88 -12.29
N SER A 184 -4.35 12.28 -12.32
CA SER A 184 -3.47 12.36 -13.51
C SER A 184 -4.16 11.86 -14.76
N GLY A 185 -4.03 12.64 -15.85
CA GLY A 185 -4.70 12.39 -17.13
C GLY A 185 -6.08 13.02 -17.25
N ALA A 186 -6.66 13.56 -16.17
CA ALA A 186 -7.88 14.38 -16.19
C ALA A 186 -7.61 15.79 -15.64
N ASP A 187 -6.40 16.27 -15.76
CA ASP A 187 -5.87 17.53 -15.24
C ASP A 187 -5.54 18.56 -16.35
N ALA A 188 -6.15 18.39 -17.53
CA ALA A 188 -5.97 19.31 -18.66
C ALA A 188 -6.43 20.74 -18.36
N SER A 189 -7.37 20.90 -17.42
CA SER A 189 -7.81 22.19 -16.87
C SER A 189 -8.20 22.05 -15.41
N GLU A 190 -8.26 23.16 -14.67
CA GLU A 190 -8.78 23.17 -13.30
C GLU A 190 -10.19 22.59 -13.22
N ALA A 191 -11.05 22.85 -14.20
CA ALA A 191 -12.41 22.30 -14.24
C ALA A 191 -12.42 20.77 -14.44
N ASP A 192 -11.50 20.23 -15.23
CA ASP A 192 -11.35 18.78 -15.43
C ASP A 192 -10.84 18.11 -14.17
N PHE A 193 -9.82 18.70 -13.56
CA PHE A 193 -9.29 18.25 -12.27
C PHE A 193 -10.39 18.21 -11.20
N GLN A 194 -11.15 19.31 -11.05
CA GLN A 194 -12.24 19.38 -10.08
C GLN A 194 -13.32 18.31 -10.35
N ARG A 195 -13.67 18.08 -11.61
CA ARG A 195 -14.61 17.01 -11.99
C ARG A 195 -14.07 15.63 -11.57
N ALA A 196 -12.81 15.35 -11.84
CA ALA A 196 -12.18 14.09 -11.49
C ALA A 196 -12.22 13.86 -9.98
N MET A 197 -11.75 14.84 -9.20
CA MET A 197 -11.70 14.74 -7.73
C MET A 197 -13.07 14.67 -7.06
N CYS A 198 -14.11 15.24 -7.68
CA CYS A 198 -15.48 15.23 -7.17
C CYS A 198 -16.38 14.17 -7.81
N SER A 199 -15.85 13.31 -8.68
CA SER A 199 -16.63 12.31 -9.41
C SER A 199 -17.13 11.15 -8.55
N GLY A 200 -16.51 10.92 -7.41
CA GLY A 200 -16.74 9.71 -6.60
C GLY A 200 -16.18 8.42 -7.23
N ARG A 201 -15.32 8.56 -8.22
CA ARG A 201 -14.73 7.46 -8.99
C ARG A 201 -13.21 7.56 -8.98
N TRP A 202 -12.56 6.42 -8.91
CA TRP A 202 -11.15 6.33 -9.24
C TRP A 202 -10.98 6.36 -10.76
N ILE A 203 -10.56 7.50 -11.32
CA ILE A 203 -10.48 7.69 -12.77
C ILE A 203 -9.40 6.81 -13.44
N GLN A 204 -8.39 6.40 -12.68
CA GLN A 204 -7.34 5.48 -13.14
C GLN A 204 -7.73 3.99 -13.01
N ASP A 205 -8.98 3.69 -12.62
CA ASP A 205 -9.43 2.30 -12.48
C ASP A 205 -9.16 1.47 -13.74
N PRO A 206 -8.39 0.38 -13.65
CA PRO A 206 -8.12 -0.46 -14.81
C PRO A 206 -9.38 -1.10 -15.44
N ALA A 207 -10.48 -1.13 -14.69
CA ALA A 207 -11.78 -1.61 -15.18
C ALA A 207 -12.65 -0.50 -15.81
N ALA A 208 -12.25 0.78 -15.72
CA ALA A 208 -13.02 1.88 -16.30
C ALA A 208 -12.81 1.98 -17.82
N PRO A 209 -13.88 1.99 -18.64
CA PRO A 209 -13.75 2.06 -20.11
C PRO A 209 -13.27 3.42 -20.60
N ASP A 210 -13.49 4.46 -19.80
CA ASP A 210 -13.15 5.87 -20.06
C ASP A 210 -11.90 6.33 -19.30
N ARG A 211 -11.06 5.38 -18.87
CA ARG A 211 -9.81 5.67 -18.18
C ARG A 211 -8.90 6.55 -19.07
N PRO A 212 -8.39 7.67 -18.55
CA PRO A 212 -7.43 8.48 -19.28
C PRO A 212 -6.16 7.69 -19.59
N PRO A 213 -5.43 8.04 -20.67
CA PRO A 213 -4.15 7.41 -20.97
C PRO A 213 -3.20 7.58 -19.78
N GLY A 214 -2.40 6.55 -19.51
CA GLY A 214 -1.47 6.56 -18.39
C GLY A 214 -0.46 7.70 -18.46
N ASN A 215 -0.07 8.20 -17.32
CA ASN A 215 1.02 9.18 -17.21
C ASN A 215 2.37 8.45 -17.40
N PRO A 216 3.26 8.89 -18.31
CA PRO A 216 4.56 8.24 -18.54
C PRO A 216 5.53 8.33 -17.36
N GLY A 217 5.22 9.14 -16.31
CA GLY A 217 6.11 9.36 -15.16
C GLY A 217 5.93 8.41 -13.98
N GLY A 218 4.92 7.53 -13.97
CA GLY A 218 4.63 6.66 -12.82
C GLY A 218 4.43 5.20 -13.19
N TYR A 219 4.09 4.39 -12.21
CA TYR A 219 3.74 2.99 -12.42
C TYR A 219 2.31 2.85 -12.96
N PRO A 220 2.08 1.99 -13.96
CA PRO A 220 0.72 1.73 -14.43
C PRO A 220 -0.09 0.99 -13.35
N VAL A 221 -1.36 1.34 -13.22
CA VAL A 221 -2.26 0.78 -12.20
C VAL A 221 -2.41 -0.74 -12.26
N GLU A 222 -2.09 -1.33 -13.39
CA GLU A 222 -2.06 -2.78 -13.60
C GLU A 222 -1.01 -3.51 -12.76
N VAL A 223 -0.03 -2.82 -12.17
CA VAL A 223 0.93 -3.43 -11.22
C VAL A 223 0.27 -3.79 -9.89
N LEU A 224 -0.88 -3.19 -9.57
CA LEU A 224 -1.65 -3.50 -8.37
C LEU A 224 -2.39 -4.82 -8.51
N ASN A 225 -2.65 -5.50 -7.40
CA ASN A 225 -3.60 -6.60 -7.33
C ASN A 225 -5.05 -6.08 -7.18
N ALA A 226 -6.02 -7.00 -7.26
CA ALA A 226 -7.44 -6.68 -7.14
C ALA A 226 -7.81 -6.03 -5.79
N ASP A 227 -7.13 -6.41 -4.71
CA ASP A 227 -7.40 -5.88 -3.36
C ASP A 227 -6.98 -4.43 -3.23
N LEU A 228 -5.78 -4.06 -3.65
CA LEU A 228 -5.34 -2.66 -3.68
C LEU A 228 -6.18 -1.82 -4.64
N ALA A 229 -6.52 -2.34 -5.83
CA ALA A 229 -7.41 -1.64 -6.77
C ALA A 229 -8.79 -1.37 -6.15
N ARG A 230 -9.33 -2.31 -5.36
CA ARG A 230 -10.58 -2.11 -4.61
C ARG A 230 -10.45 -0.99 -3.57
N LEU A 231 -9.32 -0.91 -2.85
CA LEU A 231 -9.09 0.18 -1.88
C LEU A 231 -9.09 1.54 -2.57
N PHE A 232 -8.41 1.68 -3.71
CA PHE A 232 -8.41 2.95 -4.45
C PHE A 232 -9.81 3.35 -4.93
N ARG A 233 -10.63 2.41 -5.43
CA ARG A 233 -12.03 2.69 -5.77
C ARG A 233 -12.81 3.21 -4.57
N SER A 234 -12.69 2.53 -3.44
CA SER A 234 -13.40 2.91 -2.22
C SER A 234 -12.90 4.23 -1.64
N ALA A 235 -11.60 4.54 -1.76
CA ALA A 235 -11.03 5.78 -1.25
C ALA A 235 -11.61 7.01 -1.94
N MET A 236 -11.94 6.92 -3.22
CA MET A 236 -12.51 8.01 -4.00
C MET A 236 -14.03 8.14 -3.86
N SER A 237 -14.69 7.27 -3.08
CA SER A 237 -16.15 7.28 -2.91
C SER A 237 -16.67 8.58 -2.29
N LEU A 238 -17.82 9.06 -2.78
CA LEU A 238 -18.57 10.15 -2.16
C LEU A 238 -19.27 9.71 -0.87
N LYS A 239 -19.46 8.41 -0.67
CA LYS A 239 -20.01 7.85 0.55
C LYS A 239 -18.91 7.71 1.59
N LEU A 240 -18.94 8.54 2.60
CA LEU A 240 -17.89 8.67 3.60
C LEU A 240 -17.50 7.34 4.26
N GLY A 241 -18.51 6.51 4.59
CA GLY A 241 -18.31 5.22 5.25
C GLY A 241 -17.66 4.14 4.38
N GLU A 242 -17.63 4.31 3.05
CA GLU A 242 -16.96 3.36 2.13
C GLU A 242 -15.45 3.61 2.03
N ARG A 243 -14.96 4.79 2.43
CA ARG A 243 -13.54 5.13 2.38
C ARG A 243 -12.75 4.26 3.35
N PRO A 244 -11.68 3.58 2.89
CA PRO A 244 -10.90 2.68 3.71
C PRO A 244 -10.33 3.36 4.95
N SER A 245 -10.38 2.67 6.08
CA SER A 245 -9.64 3.12 7.26
C SER A 245 -8.14 2.99 7.03
N PRO A 246 -7.32 3.75 7.77
CA PRO A 246 -5.87 3.60 7.71
C PRO A 246 -5.39 2.17 8.01
N ASP A 247 -6.01 1.48 8.98
CA ASP A 247 -5.68 0.10 9.34
C ASP A 247 -5.91 -0.88 8.18
N LEU A 248 -6.96 -0.63 7.38
CA LEU A 248 -7.24 -1.45 6.19
C LEU A 248 -6.16 -1.23 5.12
N TRP A 249 -5.71 0.01 4.91
CA TRP A 249 -4.57 0.31 4.05
C TRP A 249 -3.30 -0.39 4.54
N GLU A 250 -2.95 -0.25 5.82
CA GLU A 250 -1.76 -0.88 6.42
C GLU A 250 -1.76 -2.40 6.20
N GLY A 251 -2.90 -3.05 6.46
CA GLY A 251 -3.05 -4.49 6.29
C GLY A 251 -2.87 -4.96 4.85
N GLU A 252 -3.52 -4.30 3.87
CA GLU A 252 -3.44 -4.69 2.46
C GLU A 252 -2.07 -4.34 1.84
N LEU A 253 -1.47 -3.20 2.21
CA LEU A 253 -0.12 -2.83 1.77
C LEU A 253 0.93 -3.80 2.32
N THR A 254 0.79 -4.25 3.58
CA THR A 254 1.68 -5.26 4.17
C THR A 254 1.56 -6.61 3.45
N LYS A 255 0.38 -7.02 3.03
CA LYS A 255 0.20 -8.21 2.19
C LYS A 255 0.83 -8.01 0.81
N ALA A 256 0.62 -6.83 0.21
CA ALA A 256 1.14 -6.50 -1.10
C ALA A 256 2.67 -6.53 -1.16
N ILE A 257 3.37 -5.91 -0.21
CA ILE A 257 4.84 -5.88 -0.20
C ILE A 257 5.44 -7.29 -0.04
N ASN A 258 4.75 -8.18 0.69
CA ASN A 258 5.13 -9.59 0.84
C ASN A 258 4.76 -10.46 -0.38
N SER A 259 4.08 -9.89 -1.38
CA SER A 259 3.61 -10.58 -2.58
C SER A 259 4.12 -9.90 -3.86
N ILE A 260 5.29 -9.28 -3.80
CA ILE A 260 5.90 -8.65 -4.97
C ILE A 260 6.54 -9.72 -5.87
N TYR A 261 6.27 -9.61 -7.16
CA TYR A 261 6.92 -10.37 -8.22
C TYR A 261 7.68 -9.41 -9.14
N CYS A 262 8.97 -9.67 -9.32
CA CYS A 262 9.79 -8.98 -10.31
C CYS A 262 9.87 -9.84 -11.57
N CYS A 263 9.37 -9.33 -12.69
CA CYS A 263 9.32 -10.07 -13.93
C CYS A 263 10.75 -10.31 -14.48
N PRO A 264 11.19 -11.57 -14.72
CA PRO A 264 12.55 -11.83 -15.21
C PRO A 264 12.79 -11.32 -16.64
N ALA A 265 11.73 -10.97 -17.36
CA ALA A 265 11.83 -10.52 -18.75
C ALA A 265 11.98 -9.00 -18.90
N CYS A 266 11.41 -8.21 -17.96
CA CYS A 266 11.47 -6.75 -18.01
C CYS A 266 11.94 -6.13 -16.70
N SER A 267 12.26 -6.95 -15.70
CA SER A 267 12.66 -6.55 -14.33
C SER A 267 11.62 -5.68 -13.61
N GLY A 268 10.45 -5.47 -14.20
CA GLY A 268 9.40 -4.64 -13.63
C GLY A 268 8.67 -5.34 -12.48
N PRO A 269 8.41 -4.63 -11.37
CA PRO A 269 7.69 -5.16 -10.22
C PRO A 269 6.18 -5.12 -10.43
N CYS A 270 5.47 -6.08 -9.82
CA CYS A 270 4.01 -6.01 -9.64
C CYS A 270 3.61 -6.80 -8.39
N VAL A 271 2.44 -6.46 -7.84
CA VAL A 271 1.84 -7.28 -6.79
C VAL A 271 1.20 -8.50 -7.42
N VAL A 272 1.49 -9.68 -6.86
CA VAL A 272 0.90 -10.95 -7.34
C VAL A 272 -0.63 -10.87 -7.30
N ASP A 273 -1.24 -11.18 -8.42
CA ASP A 273 -2.69 -11.25 -8.57
C ASP A 273 -3.07 -12.58 -9.21
N VAL A 274 -3.89 -13.36 -8.50
CA VAL A 274 -4.30 -14.69 -8.92
C VAL A 274 -5.11 -14.71 -10.24
N SER A 275 -5.70 -13.58 -10.61
CA SER A 275 -6.47 -13.44 -11.85
C SER A 275 -5.61 -13.16 -13.08
N LYS A 276 -4.34 -12.78 -12.88
CA LYS A 276 -3.42 -12.43 -13.96
C LYS A 276 -2.60 -13.63 -14.41
N SER A 277 -2.49 -13.83 -15.69
CA SER A 277 -1.70 -14.92 -16.32
C SER A 277 -0.40 -14.41 -16.96
N ALA A 278 -0.21 -13.09 -17.02
CA ALA A 278 0.94 -12.45 -17.67
C ALA A 278 1.39 -11.22 -16.91
N CYS A 279 2.66 -10.86 -17.08
CA CYS A 279 3.23 -9.64 -16.53
C CYS A 279 2.43 -8.40 -17.01
N PRO A 280 1.96 -7.54 -16.11
CA PRO A 280 1.18 -6.37 -16.50
C PRO A 280 1.99 -5.33 -17.29
N LEU A 281 3.32 -5.35 -17.16
CA LEU A 281 4.21 -4.36 -17.79
C LEU A 281 4.62 -4.78 -19.21
N CYS A 282 5.15 -5.99 -19.38
CA CYS A 282 5.66 -6.46 -20.68
C CYS A 282 4.75 -7.46 -21.42
N ARG A 283 3.63 -7.85 -20.81
CA ARG A 283 2.62 -8.78 -21.36
C ARG A 283 3.12 -10.21 -21.58
N ARG A 284 4.37 -10.53 -21.24
CA ARG A 284 4.85 -11.91 -21.31
C ARG A 284 4.11 -12.77 -20.30
N PRO A 285 3.69 -13.99 -20.70
CA PRO A 285 3.09 -14.94 -19.77
C PRO A 285 3.99 -15.17 -18.56
N PHE A 286 3.38 -15.33 -17.40
CA PHE A 286 4.16 -15.73 -16.23
C PHE A 286 4.74 -17.14 -16.45
N PRO A 287 5.96 -17.42 -16.00
CA PRO A 287 6.53 -18.76 -16.05
C PRO A 287 5.61 -19.73 -15.32
N HIS A 288 5.49 -20.93 -15.84
CA HIS A 288 4.78 -22.01 -15.18
C HIS A 288 5.69 -23.22 -15.00
N LEU A 289 5.35 -24.07 -14.05
CA LEU A 289 6.13 -25.24 -13.74
C LEU A 289 5.60 -26.46 -14.50
N THR A 290 6.48 -27.43 -14.67
CA THR A 290 6.18 -28.75 -15.18
C THR A 290 6.64 -29.77 -14.15
N LEU A 291 5.79 -30.70 -13.78
CA LEU A 291 6.17 -31.83 -12.95
C LEU A 291 6.81 -32.90 -13.85
N ARG A 292 8.12 -33.06 -13.75
CA ARG A 292 8.90 -34.06 -14.50
C ARG A 292 9.07 -35.30 -13.64
N LEU A 293 8.63 -36.43 -14.17
CA LEU A 293 8.76 -37.75 -13.55
C LEU A 293 10.13 -38.38 -13.86
N ALA A 294 10.54 -39.39 -13.11
CA ALA A 294 11.81 -40.09 -13.29
C ALA A 294 11.89 -40.81 -14.65
N ASP A 295 10.75 -41.20 -15.26
CA ASP A 295 10.68 -41.83 -16.58
C ASP A 295 10.70 -40.80 -17.72
N GLY A 296 10.89 -39.52 -17.42
CA GLY A 296 10.96 -38.43 -18.40
C GLY A 296 9.61 -37.82 -18.81
N ARG A 297 8.48 -38.41 -18.39
CA ARG A 297 7.15 -37.81 -18.63
C ARG A 297 7.06 -36.48 -17.91
N LYS A 298 6.31 -35.54 -18.51
CA LYS A 298 6.09 -34.20 -18.04
C LYS A 298 4.61 -33.92 -17.88
N ILE A 299 4.19 -33.40 -16.77
CA ILE A 299 2.82 -32.96 -16.50
C ILE A 299 2.86 -31.42 -16.38
N PRO A 300 2.32 -30.68 -17.36
CA PRO A 300 2.29 -29.24 -17.32
C PRO A 300 1.35 -28.72 -16.20
N LEU A 301 1.80 -27.69 -15.47
CA LEU A 301 1.03 -27.06 -14.38
C LEU A 301 0.54 -25.65 -14.81
N GLU A 302 -0.01 -25.56 -16.03
CA GLU A 302 -0.25 -24.29 -16.73
C GLU A 302 -1.46 -23.51 -16.22
N ARG A 303 -2.61 -24.14 -16.15
CA ARG A 303 -3.89 -23.44 -15.91
C ARG A 303 -4.78 -24.24 -14.97
N GLY A 304 -5.46 -23.51 -14.07
CA GLY A 304 -6.41 -24.08 -13.16
C GLY A 304 -5.79 -25.04 -12.14
N PRO A 305 -6.59 -25.74 -11.35
CA PRO A 305 -6.12 -26.81 -10.51
C PRO A 305 -5.75 -28.02 -11.37
N VAL A 306 -4.49 -28.47 -11.28
CA VAL A 306 -4.02 -29.71 -11.91
C VAL A 306 -4.01 -30.79 -10.84
N SER A 307 -4.92 -31.75 -10.98
CA SER A 307 -4.97 -32.92 -10.09
C SER A 307 -4.01 -33.98 -10.60
N VAL A 308 -3.17 -34.49 -9.70
CA VAL A 308 -2.19 -35.53 -9.99
C VAL A 308 -2.47 -36.72 -9.10
N GLY A 309 -2.57 -37.87 -9.70
CA GLY A 309 -2.90 -39.10 -8.98
C GLY A 309 -2.24 -40.35 -9.56
N ARG A 310 -2.75 -41.52 -9.15
CA ARG A 310 -2.18 -42.84 -9.52
C ARG A 310 -2.06 -43.03 -11.03
N GLY A 311 -3.06 -42.61 -11.80
CA GLY A 311 -3.04 -42.72 -13.27
C GLY A 311 -1.91 -41.93 -13.91
N ASP A 312 -1.67 -40.72 -13.41
CA ASP A 312 -0.64 -39.82 -13.94
C ASP A 312 0.76 -40.26 -13.56
N LEU A 313 0.90 -40.89 -12.38
CA LEU A 313 2.17 -41.24 -11.75
C LEU A 313 2.58 -42.73 -11.97
N GLY A 314 2.07 -43.39 -12.98
CA GLY A 314 2.50 -44.72 -13.39
C GLY A 314 1.83 -45.90 -12.66
N GLY A 315 0.71 -45.66 -11.98
CA GLY A 315 -0.13 -46.70 -11.42
C GLY A 315 0.30 -47.31 -10.09
N SER A 316 1.30 -46.72 -9.40
CA SER A 316 1.75 -47.22 -8.11
C SER A 316 0.61 -47.25 -7.08
N MET A 317 0.50 -48.38 -6.35
CA MET A 317 -0.50 -48.54 -5.29
C MET A 317 -0.25 -47.65 -4.04
N LYS A 318 0.95 -47.10 -3.87
CA LYS A 318 1.26 -46.11 -2.84
C LYS A 318 0.83 -44.69 -3.21
N VAL A 319 0.41 -44.48 -4.45
CA VAL A 319 -0.18 -43.23 -4.92
C VAL A 319 -1.70 -43.31 -4.86
N SER A 320 -2.35 -42.37 -4.22
CA SER A 320 -3.82 -42.27 -4.18
C SER A 320 -4.39 -41.89 -5.55
N VAL A 321 -5.68 -42.17 -5.81
CA VAL A 321 -6.37 -41.77 -7.04
C VAL A 321 -6.29 -40.26 -7.24
N LEU A 322 -6.50 -39.48 -6.16
CA LEU A 322 -6.16 -38.08 -6.04
C LEU A 322 -5.04 -37.97 -5.01
N HIS A 323 -3.81 -37.67 -5.42
CA HIS A 323 -2.66 -37.62 -4.53
C HIS A 323 -2.23 -36.20 -4.20
N ALA A 324 -2.20 -35.33 -5.19
CA ALA A 324 -1.87 -33.91 -5.01
C ALA A 324 -2.69 -33.05 -5.97
N VAL A 325 -2.93 -31.81 -5.58
CA VAL A 325 -3.54 -30.78 -6.43
C VAL A 325 -2.57 -29.61 -6.50
N PHE A 326 -2.15 -29.28 -7.70
CA PHE A 326 -1.36 -28.10 -7.99
C PHE A 326 -2.28 -26.96 -8.38
N ARG A 327 -2.08 -25.81 -7.77
CA ARG A 327 -2.82 -24.57 -8.07
C ARG A 327 -1.85 -23.47 -8.39
N ARG A 328 -2.13 -22.76 -9.46
CA ARG A 328 -1.37 -21.57 -9.83
C ARG A 328 -2.06 -20.31 -9.32
N ARG A 329 -1.27 -19.36 -8.78
CA ARG A 329 -1.73 -18.05 -8.32
C ARG A 329 -0.77 -17.00 -8.90
N GLY A 330 -1.12 -16.44 -10.07
CA GLY A 330 -0.20 -15.57 -10.80
C GLY A 330 1.08 -16.31 -11.19
N PRO A 331 2.27 -15.84 -10.82
CA PRO A 331 3.53 -16.53 -11.08
C PRO A 331 3.82 -17.72 -10.15
N GLU A 332 3.08 -17.83 -9.04
CA GLU A 332 3.32 -18.83 -8.00
C GLU A 332 2.59 -20.13 -8.26
N THR A 333 3.23 -21.25 -7.94
CA THR A 333 2.63 -22.59 -7.95
C THR A 333 2.56 -23.13 -6.53
N TRP A 334 1.38 -23.61 -6.17
CA TRP A 334 1.09 -24.17 -4.84
C TRP A 334 0.67 -25.62 -4.98
N ILE A 335 1.11 -26.48 -4.03
CA ILE A 335 0.70 -27.89 -3.95
C ILE A 335 -0.13 -28.12 -2.70
N GLU A 336 -1.20 -28.88 -2.83
CA GLU A 336 -1.97 -29.45 -1.71
C GLU A 336 -1.83 -30.96 -1.74
N SER A 337 -1.35 -31.57 -0.65
CA SER A 337 -1.23 -33.03 -0.51
C SER A 337 -2.57 -33.62 -0.08
N HIS A 338 -3.06 -34.61 -0.83
CA HIS A 338 -4.31 -35.34 -0.57
C HIS A 338 -4.10 -36.86 -0.39
N GLY A 339 -2.94 -37.36 -0.76
CA GLY A 339 -2.62 -38.79 -0.72
C GLY A 339 -2.47 -39.31 0.69
N SER A 340 -3.02 -40.52 0.96
CA SER A 340 -2.89 -41.18 2.27
C SER A 340 -1.43 -41.44 2.69
N ASN A 341 -0.55 -41.72 1.72
CA ASN A 341 0.89 -41.86 1.97
C ASN A 341 1.63 -40.51 1.99
N GLY A 342 0.91 -39.41 1.73
CA GLY A 342 1.42 -38.06 1.75
C GLY A 342 2.35 -37.70 0.59
N THR A 343 2.66 -36.42 0.53
CA THR A 343 3.66 -35.85 -0.37
C THR A 343 4.82 -35.33 0.48
N CYS A 344 6.05 -35.61 0.09
CA CYS A 344 7.24 -35.06 0.75
C CYS A 344 8.01 -34.16 -0.21
N ARG A 345 8.72 -33.17 0.32
CA ARG A 345 9.66 -32.34 -0.41
C ARG A 345 11.08 -32.58 0.10
N TRP A 346 12.04 -32.66 -0.81
CA TRP A 346 13.45 -32.76 -0.49
C TRP A 346 14.00 -31.41 -0.04
N THR A 347 14.64 -31.33 1.10
CA THR A 347 15.24 -30.11 1.66
C THR A 347 16.74 -29.96 1.37
N GLY A 348 17.32 -30.83 0.55
CA GLY A 348 18.76 -30.93 0.35
C GLY A 348 19.43 -31.96 1.27
N THR A 349 18.80 -32.30 2.40
CA THR A 349 19.34 -33.25 3.39
C THR A 349 18.34 -34.34 3.79
N ALA A 350 17.04 -34.07 3.70
CA ALA A 350 15.99 -34.98 4.11
C ALA A 350 14.69 -34.79 3.32
N TRP A 351 13.88 -35.85 3.26
CA TRP A 351 12.50 -35.79 2.81
C TRP A 351 11.60 -35.29 3.93
N VAL A 352 10.96 -34.15 3.76
CA VAL A 352 10.03 -33.57 4.75
C VAL A 352 8.60 -33.65 4.20
N ARG A 353 7.72 -34.28 4.98
CA ARG A 353 6.30 -34.42 4.63
C ARG A 353 5.61 -33.04 4.61
N LEU A 354 4.90 -32.76 3.52
CA LEU A 354 4.04 -31.58 3.40
C LEU A 354 2.78 -31.77 4.26
N PRO A 355 2.24 -30.67 4.81
CA PRO A 355 1.01 -30.73 5.58
C PRO A 355 -0.16 -31.19 4.69
N ASP A 356 -0.99 -32.09 5.21
CA ASP A 356 -2.14 -32.60 4.48
C ASP A 356 -3.19 -31.49 4.25
N ARG A 357 -3.68 -31.39 3.01
CA ARG A 357 -4.73 -30.43 2.56
C ARG A 357 -4.47 -28.96 2.87
N LYS A 358 -3.21 -28.60 3.07
CA LYS A 358 -2.80 -27.19 3.19
C LYS A 358 -1.95 -26.82 1.98
N PRO A 359 -2.17 -25.65 1.39
CA PRO A 359 -1.37 -25.18 0.26
C PRO A 359 0.05 -24.86 0.72
N VAL A 360 1.03 -25.38 -0.01
CA VAL A 360 2.46 -25.11 0.19
C VAL A 360 3.03 -24.56 -1.11
N LEU A 361 3.75 -23.45 -1.03
CA LEU A 361 4.46 -22.86 -2.17
C LEU A 361 5.56 -23.80 -2.65
N VAL A 362 5.61 -24.05 -3.96
CA VAL A 362 6.65 -24.83 -4.62
C VAL A 362 7.27 -24.02 -5.75
N GLN A 363 8.54 -24.33 -6.05
CA GLN A 363 9.34 -23.59 -7.02
C GLN A 363 10.14 -24.51 -7.92
N GLU A 364 10.72 -23.92 -8.98
CA GLU A 364 11.66 -24.62 -9.85
C GLU A 364 12.79 -25.27 -9.06
N GLY A 365 13.14 -26.48 -9.41
CA GLY A 365 14.17 -27.27 -8.74
C GLY A 365 13.67 -28.08 -7.55
N ASP A 366 12.47 -27.82 -7.02
CA ASP A 366 11.90 -28.65 -5.93
C ASP A 366 11.76 -30.11 -6.37
N CYS A 367 12.28 -31.01 -5.53
CA CYS A 367 12.07 -32.46 -5.68
C CYS A 367 10.95 -32.90 -4.76
N LEU A 368 9.98 -33.59 -5.31
CA LEU A 368 8.80 -34.09 -4.61
C LEU A 368 8.77 -35.61 -4.62
N MET A 369 8.27 -36.20 -3.54
CA MET A 369 7.93 -37.62 -3.45
C MET A 369 6.41 -37.73 -3.25
N LEU A 370 5.71 -38.23 -4.24
CA LEU A 370 4.25 -38.42 -4.23
C LEU A 370 3.97 -39.90 -3.98
N GLY A 371 3.72 -40.27 -2.73
CA GLY A 371 3.73 -41.68 -2.34
C GLY A 371 5.13 -42.26 -2.42
N ASP A 372 5.41 -43.06 -3.43
CA ASP A 372 6.73 -43.63 -3.75
C ASP A 372 7.27 -43.16 -5.13
N VAL A 373 6.61 -42.21 -5.75
CA VAL A 373 7.01 -41.67 -7.07
C VAL A 373 7.74 -40.34 -6.88
N GLN A 374 9.01 -40.34 -7.26
CA GLN A 374 9.82 -39.12 -7.25
C GLN A 374 9.56 -38.32 -8.53
N ALA A 375 9.43 -36.99 -8.35
CA ALA A 375 9.27 -36.01 -9.41
C ALA A 375 10.05 -34.74 -9.09
N GLN A 376 10.38 -33.98 -10.13
CA GLN A 376 11.05 -32.69 -10.01
C GLN A 376 10.22 -31.61 -10.70
N LEU A 377 10.21 -30.42 -10.12
CA LEU A 377 9.59 -29.25 -10.73
C LEU A 377 10.61 -28.52 -11.59
N ASP A 378 10.36 -28.50 -12.88
CA ASP A 378 11.15 -27.75 -13.85
C ASP A 378 10.35 -26.54 -14.37
N GLN A 379 11.04 -25.47 -14.75
CA GLN A 379 10.38 -24.40 -15.49
C GLN A 379 9.97 -24.91 -16.87
N PHE A 380 8.71 -24.65 -17.25
CA PHE A 380 8.29 -24.92 -18.61
C PHE A 380 9.05 -24.00 -19.56
N LYS A 381 9.76 -24.59 -20.51
CA LYS A 381 10.37 -23.88 -21.63
C LYS A 381 9.57 -24.29 -22.86
N GLU A 382 9.01 -23.31 -23.55
CA GLU A 382 8.44 -23.57 -24.87
C GLU A 382 9.55 -24.15 -25.78
N PRO A 383 9.25 -25.16 -26.56
CA PRO A 383 10.21 -25.80 -27.45
C PRO A 383 10.72 -24.87 -28.55
#